data_396ebf54ebbd320f85163eeb6ecb6ced
#
_entry.id   396ebf54ebbd320f85163eeb6ecb6ced
#
_cell.length_a   1.000
_cell.length_b   1.000
_cell.length_c   1.000
_cell.angle_alpha   90.00
_cell.angle_beta   90.00
_cell.angle_gamma   90.00
#
_symmetry.space_group_name_H-M   'P 1'
#
loop_
_entity.id
_entity.type
_entity.pdbx_description
1 polymer ?
#
loop_
_entity_poly.entity_id
_entity_poly.type
_entity_poly.pdbx_seq_one_letter_code
_entity_poly.pdbx_strand_id
1 'polypeptide(L)'
;MDFIIYFLLIIIIVLFYLLIKKNIKPINTAPTINKTNKDDLGKRVIIEELEDQFFALDKYNLIKYLNKSAKQRFGENLIDKNISSVIRDTKLLETIDEAIKDQVTKYVNVEINLPSYQLYKIYIIPGPTHLFPETDSVVLFLKDFTEITKAQKLKTDFVANVSHELRTPLVSIKGSLETILGPASDDKVAQKKFMKIMSDQVFRMENLINDLLILSRIELEEHIKPNKIVNLNDIFTNIKSNFELILKKKKINLHI
;
A
#
# COMPACT_ATOMS: atom_id res chain seq x y z
N MET A 1 -34.85 -9.62 23.08
CA MET A 1 -34.74 -10.00 21.65
C MET A 1 -33.33 -10.49 21.30
N ASP A 2 -32.31 -9.99 21.96
CA ASP A 2 -30.89 -10.34 21.66
C ASP A 2 -30.48 -11.77 22.02
N PHE A 3 -31.08 -12.36 23.07
CA PHE A 3 -30.76 -13.72 23.50
C PHE A 3 -31.13 -14.80 22.46
N ILE A 4 -32.23 -14.58 21.73
CA ILE A 4 -32.72 -15.51 20.70
C ILE A 4 -31.76 -15.45 19.47
N ILE A 5 -31.23 -14.29 19.14
CA ILE A 5 -30.30 -14.08 18.03
C ILE A 5 -28.97 -14.79 18.32
N TYR A 6 -28.44 -14.63 19.54
CA TYR A 6 -27.20 -15.33 19.96
C TYR A 6 -27.38 -16.86 19.99
N PHE A 7 -28.53 -17.33 20.43
CA PHE A 7 -28.82 -18.75 20.46
C PHE A 7 -28.92 -19.36 19.04
N LEU A 8 -29.58 -18.65 18.12
CA LEU A 8 -29.63 -19.03 16.70
C LEU A 8 -28.25 -19.01 16.03
N LEU A 9 -27.41 -18.05 16.36
CA LEU A 9 -26.04 -17.95 15.82
C LEU A 9 -25.16 -19.11 16.30
N ILE A 10 -25.29 -19.53 17.55
CA ILE A 10 -24.60 -20.69 18.10
C ILE A 10 -25.07 -21.97 17.41
N ILE A 11 -26.38 -22.13 17.17
CA ILE A 11 -26.92 -23.29 16.46
C ILE A 11 -26.38 -23.35 15.02
N ILE A 12 -26.31 -22.24 14.32
CA ILE A 12 -25.76 -22.17 12.96
C ILE A 12 -24.27 -22.56 12.94
N ILE A 13 -23.49 -22.07 13.90
CA ILE A 13 -22.05 -22.42 14.00
C ILE A 13 -21.88 -23.92 14.31
N VAL A 14 -22.70 -24.49 15.20
CA VAL A 14 -22.65 -25.95 15.53
C VAL A 14 -23.08 -26.79 14.34
N LEU A 15 -24.13 -26.40 13.62
CA LEU A 15 -24.56 -27.09 12.39
C LEU A 15 -23.50 -27.01 11.29
N PHE A 16 -22.87 -25.88 11.12
CA PHE A 16 -21.78 -25.70 10.15
C PHE A 16 -20.55 -26.55 10.52
N TYR A 17 -20.19 -26.59 11.80
CA TYR A 17 -19.14 -27.50 12.30
C TYR A 17 -19.47 -28.97 12.07
N LEU A 18 -20.71 -29.40 12.32
CA LEU A 18 -21.14 -30.78 12.09
C LEU A 18 -21.19 -31.15 10.60
N LEU A 19 -21.56 -30.20 9.72
CA LEU A 19 -21.52 -30.38 8.26
C LEU A 19 -20.08 -30.55 7.75
N ILE A 20 -19.16 -29.74 8.25
CA ILE A 20 -17.72 -29.86 7.92
C ILE A 20 -17.18 -31.20 8.42
N LYS A 21 -17.50 -31.61 9.66
CA LYS A 21 -17.04 -32.87 10.25
C LYS A 21 -17.61 -34.12 9.52
N LYS A 22 -18.82 -34.00 8.98
CA LYS A 22 -19.46 -35.09 8.22
C LYS A 22 -18.87 -35.27 6.81
N ASN A 23 -18.29 -34.21 6.24
CA ASN A 23 -17.62 -34.25 4.92
C ASN A 23 -16.15 -34.65 4.96
N ILE A 24 -15.53 -34.71 6.14
CA ILE A 24 -14.17 -35.21 6.30
C ILE A 24 -14.25 -36.73 6.42
N LYS A 25 -14.29 -37.46 5.29
CA LYS A 25 -14.04 -38.88 5.26
C LYS A 25 -12.60 -39.15 5.67
N PRO A 26 -12.32 -40.09 6.58
CA PRO A 26 -10.94 -40.47 6.84
C PRO A 26 -10.31 -41.01 5.56
N ILE A 27 -9.23 -40.40 5.15
CA ILE A 27 -8.42 -40.89 4.04
C ILE A 27 -7.76 -42.17 4.50
N ASN A 28 -8.31 -43.33 4.05
CA ASN A 28 -7.65 -44.62 4.18
C ASN A 28 -6.36 -44.56 3.35
N THR A 29 -5.25 -44.55 4.05
CA THR A 29 -3.91 -44.69 3.47
C THR A 29 -3.68 -46.12 3.03
N ALA A 30 -3.86 -46.40 1.75
CA ALA A 30 -3.20 -47.51 1.09
C ALA A 30 -2.15 -46.95 0.12
N PRO A 31 -0.93 -47.47 0.09
CA PRO A 31 0.14 -46.94 -0.73
C PRO A 31 -0.08 -47.35 -2.19
N THR A 32 -0.48 -46.39 -3.04
CA THR A 32 -0.44 -46.54 -4.49
C THR A 32 0.66 -45.64 -5.04
N ILE A 33 1.80 -46.23 -5.21
CA ILE A 33 2.92 -45.68 -5.99
C ILE A 33 2.43 -45.49 -7.43
N ASN A 34 2.53 -44.26 -7.94
CA ASN A 34 2.46 -43.79 -9.34
C ASN A 34 1.42 -42.73 -9.71
N LYS A 35 1.00 -41.84 -8.78
CA LYS A 35 0.26 -40.61 -9.17
C LYS A 35 1.01 -39.28 -8.89
N THR A 36 2.18 -39.34 -8.29
CA THR A 36 2.93 -38.19 -7.75
C THR A 36 3.54 -37.27 -8.81
N ASN A 37 3.77 -37.73 -10.04
CA ASN A 37 4.51 -36.91 -11.01
C ASN A 37 3.69 -35.86 -11.77
N LYS A 38 2.36 -35.99 -11.87
CA LYS A 38 1.55 -34.99 -12.61
C LYS A 38 1.11 -33.81 -11.77
N ASP A 39 0.75 -34.06 -10.52
CA ASP A 39 0.31 -32.99 -9.60
C ASP A 39 1.49 -32.11 -9.14
N ASP A 40 2.67 -32.69 -8.95
CA ASP A 40 3.88 -31.96 -8.59
C ASP A 40 4.43 -31.15 -9.77
N LEU A 41 4.30 -31.66 -10.99
CA LEU A 41 4.65 -30.90 -12.19
C LEU A 41 3.76 -29.67 -12.37
N GLY A 42 2.45 -29.83 -12.16
CA GLY A 42 1.49 -28.70 -12.22
C GLY A 42 1.79 -27.61 -11.19
N LYS A 43 2.12 -28.00 -9.97
CA LYS A 43 2.46 -27.06 -8.90
C LYS A 43 3.79 -26.32 -9.16
N ARG A 44 4.80 -27.01 -9.69
CA ARG A 44 6.07 -26.40 -10.11
C ARG A 44 5.88 -25.38 -11.24
N VAL A 45 5.00 -25.66 -12.20
CA VAL A 45 4.66 -24.73 -13.28
C VAL A 45 4.02 -23.46 -12.72
N ILE A 46 3.13 -23.57 -11.75
CA ILE A 46 2.51 -22.42 -11.11
C ILE A 46 3.57 -21.56 -10.40
N ILE A 47 4.47 -22.16 -9.63
CA ILE A 47 5.55 -21.44 -8.93
C ILE A 47 6.49 -20.74 -9.91
N GLU A 48 6.80 -21.37 -11.06
CA GLU A 48 7.67 -20.79 -12.08
C GLU A 48 7.09 -19.53 -12.71
N GLU A 49 5.75 -19.45 -12.87
CA GLU A 49 5.05 -18.30 -13.47
C GLU A 49 4.56 -17.27 -12.45
N LEU A 50 4.83 -17.44 -11.14
CA LEU A 50 4.53 -16.42 -10.15
C LEU A 50 5.35 -15.15 -10.40
N GLU A 51 4.72 -13.99 -10.26
CA GLU A 51 5.38 -12.68 -10.33
C GLU A 51 6.28 -12.43 -9.12
N ASP A 52 5.90 -12.95 -7.96
CA ASP A 52 6.67 -12.86 -6.73
C ASP A 52 7.89 -13.82 -6.78
N GLN A 53 8.98 -13.46 -6.11
CA GLN A 53 10.20 -14.24 -6.12
C GLN A 53 10.13 -15.40 -5.15
N PHE A 54 10.59 -16.55 -5.61
CA PHE A 54 10.57 -17.80 -4.86
C PHE A 54 11.94 -18.47 -4.87
N PHE A 55 12.43 -18.86 -3.69
CA PHE A 55 13.68 -19.59 -3.50
C PHE A 55 13.43 -20.83 -2.64
N ALA A 56 14.09 -21.94 -2.98
CA ALA A 56 14.20 -23.06 -2.06
C ALA A 56 15.69 -23.24 -1.68
N LEU A 57 15.91 -23.36 -0.36
CA LEU A 57 17.25 -23.46 0.22
C LEU A 57 17.44 -24.84 0.88
N ASP A 58 18.66 -25.32 0.87
CA ASP A 58 19.04 -26.49 1.69
C ASP A 58 19.38 -26.09 3.13
N LYS A 59 19.74 -27.09 3.94
CA LYS A 59 20.13 -26.91 5.35
C LYS A 59 21.36 -26.01 5.59
N TYR A 60 22.11 -25.67 4.56
CA TYR A 60 23.28 -24.78 4.59
C TYR A 60 22.95 -23.40 4.03
N ASN A 61 21.68 -23.10 3.80
CA ASN A 61 21.21 -21.87 3.17
C ASN A 61 21.71 -21.69 1.72
N LEU A 62 22.04 -22.79 1.03
CA LEU A 62 22.41 -22.78 -0.38
C LEU A 62 21.12 -22.84 -1.24
N ILE A 63 21.08 -22.00 -2.26
CA ILE A 63 19.94 -21.91 -3.18
C ILE A 63 19.91 -23.14 -4.07
N LYS A 64 18.88 -23.98 -3.96
CA LYS A 64 18.67 -25.17 -4.79
C LYS A 64 17.64 -24.94 -5.89
N TYR A 65 16.76 -23.97 -5.70
CA TYR A 65 15.77 -23.60 -6.71
C TYR A 65 15.47 -22.10 -6.60
N LEU A 66 15.19 -21.49 -7.74
CA LEU A 66 14.64 -20.15 -7.87
C LEU A 66 13.72 -20.11 -9.10
N ASN A 67 12.55 -19.44 -8.96
CA ASN A 67 11.60 -19.30 -10.06
C ASN A 67 12.05 -18.25 -11.07
N LYS A 68 11.33 -18.14 -12.19
CA LYS A 68 11.60 -17.21 -13.29
C LYS A 68 11.73 -15.75 -12.82
N SER A 69 10.83 -15.31 -11.95
CA SER A 69 10.85 -13.94 -11.38
C SER A 69 12.12 -13.69 -10.54
N ALA A 70 12.53 -14.66 -9.72
CA ALA A 70 13.76 -14.56 -8.93
C ALA A 70 15.00 -14.54 -9.85
N LYS A 71 15.04 -15.35 -10.92
CA LYS A 71 16.13 -15.33 -11.92
C LYS A 71 16.24 -13.99 -12.62
N GLN A 72 15.11 -13.42 -13.05
CA GLN A 72 15.08 -12.11 -13.71
C GLN A 72 15.56 -10.98 -12.79
N ARG A 73 15.20 -11.05 -11.52
CA ARG A 73 15.53 -10.00 -10.54
C ARG A 73 16.95 -10.06 -10.01
N PHE A 74 17.42 -11.26 -9.66
CA PHE A 74 18.69 -11.47 -8.95
C PHE A 74 19.77 -12.11 -9.80
N GLY A 75 19.41 -12.62 -10.98
CA GLY A 75 20.32 -13.30 -11.92
C GLY A 75 20.13 -14.82 -11.94
N GLU A 76 20.59 -15.44 -13.03
CA GLU A 76 20.37 -16.87 -13.28
C GLU A 76 21.38 -17.78 -12.55
N ASN A 77 22.60 -17.30 -12.33
CA ASN A 77 23.72 -18.12 -11.81
C ASN A 77 23.80 -18.10 -10.28
N LEU A 78 22.69 -18.41 -9.60
CA LEU A 78 22.58 -18.38 -8.14
C LEU A 78 22.45 -19.75 -7.50
N ILE A 79 22.26 -20.81 -8.29
CA ILE A 79 22.21 -22.18 -7.77
C ILE A 79 23.54 -22.49 -7.07
N ASP A 80 23.44 -23.17 -5.92
CA ASP A 80 24.53 -23.54 -5.02
C ASP A 80 25.26 -22.36 -4.36
N LYS A 81 24.80 -21.11 -4.55
CA LYS A 81 25.27 -19.98 -3.76
C LYS A 81 24.48 -19.83 -2.49
N ASN A 82 25.14 -19.33 -1.45
CA ASN A 82 24.45 -19.01 -0.20
C ASN A 82 23.52 -17.81 -0.38
N ILE A 83 22.33 -17.85 0.21
CA ILE A 83 21.34 -16.77 0.12
C ILE A 83 21.87 -15.41 0.58
N SER A 84 22.82 -15.38 1.52
CA SER A 84 23.48 -14.16 1.97
C SER A 84 24.30 -13.45 0.90
N SER A 85 24.68 -14.16 -0.19
CA SER A 85 25.34 -13.54 -1.33
C SER A 85 24.37 -12.70 -2.18
N VAL A 86 23.08 -12.98 -2.09
CA VAL A 86 21.99 -12.33 -2.82
C VAL A 86 21.31 -11.27 -1.96
N ILE A 87 20.96 -11.66 -0.74
CA ILE A 87 20.26 -10.81 0.23
C ILE A 87 21.12 -10.71 1.48
N ARG A 88 21.80 -9.56 1.65
CA ARG A 88 22.73 -9.31 2.76
C ARG A 88 21.98 -8.66 3.92
N ASP A 89 21.18 -9.45 4.61
CA ASP A 89 20.44 -9.01 5.78
C ASP A 89 20.61 -10.03 6.91
N THR A 90 21.10 -9.58 8.05
CA THR A 90 21.35 -10.43 9.23
C THR A 90 20.07 -10.93 9.86
N LYS A 91 19.00 -10.08 9.86
CA LYS A 91 17.70 -10.47 10.40
C LYS A 91 17.04 -11.58 9.57
N LEU A 92 17.28 -11.59 8.25
CA LEU A 92 16.79 -12.68 7.40
C LEU A 92 17.44 -14.01 7.83
N LEU A 93 18.75 -14.05 8.02
CA LEU A 93 19.45 -15.27 8.41
C LEU A 93 19.02 -15.75 9.79
N GLU A 94 18.93 -14.85 10.77
CA GLU A 94 18.43 -15.16 12.11
C GLU A 94 17.00 -15.71 12.06
N THR A 95 16.12 -15.10 11.25
CA THR A 95 14.73 -15.54 11.10
C THR A 95 14.63 -16.90 10.40
N ILE A 96 15.55 -17.21 9.47
CA ILE A 96 15.65 -18.54 8.84
C ILE A 96 15.98 -19.58 9.91
N ASP A 97 17.01 -19.35 10.71
CA ASP A 97 17.44 -20.26 11.77
C ASP A 97 16.32 -20.49 12.80
N GLU A 98 15.63 -19.42 13.20
CA GLU A 98 14.49 -19.50 14.10
C GLU A 98 13.33 -20.30 13.47
N ALA A 99 13.01 -20.06 12.19
CA ALA A 99 11.91 -20.76 11.50
C ALA A 99 12.20 -22.27 11.42
N ILE A 100 13.45 -22.65 11.12
CA ILE A 100 13.90 -24.04 11.07
C ILE A 100 13.79 -24.69 12.48
N LYS A 101 14.28 -23.98 13.51
CA LYS A 101 14.24 -24.46 14.88
C LYS A 101 12.83 -24.67 15.41
N ASP A 102 11.96 -23.69 15.18
CA ASP A 102 10.60 -23.68 15.72
C ASP A 102 9.62 -24.47 14.84
N GLN A 103 10.01 -24.83 13.61
CA GLN A 103 9.15 -25.47 12.59
C GLN A 103 7.86 -24.68 12.31
N VAL A 104 7.95 -23.33 12.36
CA VAL A 104 6.84 -22.40 12.15
C VAL A 104 7.20 -21.40 11.06
N THR A 105 6.24 -21.11 10.18
CA THR A 105 6.40 -20.05 9.18
C THR A 105 6.59 -18.69 9.86
N LYS A 106 7.68 -18.03 9.54
CA LYS A 106 8.01 -16.67 10.00
C LYS A 106 8.05 -15.71 8.82
N TYR A 107 8.14 -14.42 9.11
CA TYR A 107 8.40 -13.42 8.09
C TYR A 107 9.32 -12.32 8.61
N VAL A 108 10.02 -11.68 7.69
CA VAL A 108 10.89 -10.54 7.96
C VAL A 108 10.72 -9.51 6.83
N ASN A 109 10.83 -8.21 7.17
CA ASN A 109 10.88 -7.15 6.18
C ASN A 109 12.34 -6.82 5.90
N VAL A 110 12.72 -6.84 4.62
CA VAL A 110 14.09 -6.63 4.17
C VAL A 110 14.12 -5.56 3.10
N GLU A 111 15.06 -4.64 3.22
CA GLU A 111 15.32 -3.61 2.22
C GLU A 111 16.46 -4.08 1.29
N ILE A 112 16.20 -4.10 -0.02
CA ILE A 112 17.18 -4.46 -1.03
C ILE A 112 17.43 -3.23 -1.91
N ASN A 113 18.69 -2.77 -1.93
CA ASN A 113 19.05 -1.53 -2.61
C ASN A 113 19.60 -1.70 -4.04
N LEU A 114 19.85 -2.94 -4.47
CA LEU A 114 20.45 -3.25 -5.78
C LEU A 114 19.59 -4.23 -6.59
N PRO A 115 19.37 -3.95 -7.88
CA PRO A 115 19.77 -2.81 -8.69
C PRO A 115 18.92 -1.54 -8.40
N SER A 116 17.80 -1.65 -7.70
CA SER A 116 16.93 -0.57 -7.26
C SER A 116 16.43 -0.83 -5.84
N TYR A 117 16.09 0.23 -5.11
CA TYR A 117 15.49 0.11 -3.79
C TYR A 117 14.13 -0.59 -3.88
N GLN A 118 14.00 -1.66 -3.13
CA GLN A 118 12.74 -2.40 -2.94
C GLN A 118 12.62 -2.89 -1.51
N LEU A 119 11.38 -2.88 -1.01
CA LEU A 119 11.02 -3.40 0.30
C LEU A 119 10.30 -4.73 0.13
N TYR A 120 10.92 -5.80 0.58
CA TYR A 120 10.36 -7.13 0.55
C TYR A 120 9.84 -7.56 1.91
N LYS A 121 8.67 -8.18 1.92
CA LYS A 121 8.24 -9.05 3.00
C LYS A 121 8.57 -10.48 2.61
N ILE A 122 9.52 -11.07 3.31
CA ILE A 122 10.01 -12.42 3.03
C ILE A 122 9.33 -13.37 4.00
N TYR A 123 8.54 -14.28 3.47
CA TYR A 123 7.96 -15.39 4.23
C TYR A 123 8.93 -16.56 4.18
N ILE A 124 9.20 -17.14 5.33
CA ILE A 124 10.16 -18.21 5.56
C ILE A 124 9.37 -19.42 6.01
N ILE A 125 9.26 -20.43 5.14
CA ILE A 125 8.46 -21.62 5.33
C ILE A 125 9.40 -22.80 5.57
N PRO A 126 9.53 -23.31 6.81
CA PRO A 126 10.43 -24.41 7.12
C PRO A 126 9.85 -25.76 6.68
N GLY A 127 10.73 -26.74 6.53
CA GLY A 127 10.38 -28.14 6.35
C GLY A 127 10.54 -28.67 4.94
N PRO A 128 10.59 -30.00 4.79
CA PRO A 128 10.60 -30.62 3.49
C PRO A 128 9.29 -30.29 2.80
N THR A 129 9.36 -29.59 1.70
CA THR A 129 8.20 -29.45 0.84
C THR A 129 8.18 -30.63 -0.11
N HIS A 130 7.03 -31.27 -0.25
CA HIS A 130 6.85 -32.33 -1.26
C HIS A 130 7.16 -31.84 -2.68
N LEU A 131 7.22 -30.53 -2.87
CA LEU A 131 7.55 -29.86 -4.13
C LEU A 131 9.06 -29.81 -4.42
N PHE A 132 9.87 -29.81 -3.37
CA PHE A 132 11.34 -29.72 -3.44
C PHE A 132 11.95 -30.74 -2.49
N PRO A 133 11.85 -32.05 -2.82
CA PRO A 133 12.38 -33.12 -1.96
C PRO A 133 13.91 -33.07 -1.79
N GLU A 134 14.58 -32.31 -2.65
CA GLU A 134 16.04 -32.10 -2.60
C GLU A 134 16.43 -31.03 -1.57
N THR A 135 15.46 -30.31 -1.01
CA THR A 135 15.70 -29.24 -0.04
C THR A 135 15.17 -29.62 1.34
N ASP A 136 16.07 -29.95 2.24
CA ASP A 136 15.73 -30.36 3.61
C ASP A 136 15.45 -29.19 4.56
N SER A 137 15.38 -27.93 4.07
CA SER A 137 15.47 -26.81 4.97
C SER A 137 14.34 -25.79 4.88
N VAL A 138 14.32 -24.91 3.89
CA VAL A 138 13.39 -23.77 3.92
C VAL A 138 13.04 -23.25 2.52
N VAL A 139 11.82 -22.76 2.40
CA VAL A 139 11.35 -22.03 1.24
C VAL A 139 11.19 -20.56 1.60
N LEU A 140 11.73 -19.67 0.77
CA LEU A 140 11.55 -18.23 0.86
C LEU A 140 10.60 -17.75 -0.23
N PHE A 141 9.57 -17.03 0.19
CA PHE A 141 8.64 -16.35 -0.69
C PHE A 141 8.76 -14.84 -0.47
N LEU A 142 9.24 -14.12 -1.48
CA LEU A 142 9.52 -12.69 -1.41
C LEU A 142 8.38 -11.93 -2.08
N LYS A 143 7.66 -11.15 -1.32
CA LYS A 143 6.61 -10.27 -1.82
C LYS A 143 7.08 -8.82 -1.80
N ASP A 144 7.05 -8.18 -2.97
CA ASP A 144 7.39 -6.76 -3.09
C ASP A 144 6.26 -5.88 -2.51
N PHE A 145 6.61 -5.09 -1.50
CA PHE A 145 5.72 -4.15 -0.82
C PHE A 145 6.10 -2.69 -1.08
N THR A 146 7.02 -2.45 -2.00
CA THR A 146 7.58 -1.13 -2.25
C THR A 146 6.51 -0.11 -2.60
N GLU A 147 5.68 -0.41 -3.58
CA GLU A 147 4.65 0.53 -4.05
C GLU A 147 3.56 0.76 -3.00
N ILE A 148 3.15 -0.30 -2.30
CA ILE A 148 2.16 -0.18 -1.20
C ILE A 148 2.71 0.70 -0.08
N THR A 149 3.97 0.49 0.31
CA THR A 149 4.62 1.27 1.37
C THR A 149 4.84 2.72 0.96
N LYS A 150 5.24 2.97 -0.30
CA LYS A 150 5.35 4.32 -0.85
C LYS A 150 4.00 5.03 -0.83
N ALA A 151 2.93 4.38 -1.29
CA ALA A 151 1.58 4.95 -1.30
C ALA A 151 1.10 5.28 0.12
N GLN A 152 1.33 4.39 1.08
CA GLN A 152 0.99 4.63 2.50
C GLN A 152 1.77 5.80 3.08
N LYS A 153 3.08 5.90 2.78
CA LYS A 153 3.92 7.02 3.21
C LYS A 153 3.43 8.34 2.63
N LEU A 154 3.18 8.38 1.32
CA LEU A 154 2.64 9.56 0.65
C LEU A 154 1.32 10.02 1.28
N LYS A 155 0.42 9.08 1.61
CA LYS A 155 -0.85 9.37 2.29
C LYS A 155 -0.63 9.95 3.69
N THR A 156 0.32 9.40 4.45
CA THR A 156 0.65 9.88 5.80
C THR A 156 1.25 11.28 5.74
N ASP A 157 2.22 11.50 4.85
CA ASP A 157 2.88 12.79 4.64
C ASP A 157 1.87 13.85 4.17
N PHE A 158 0.93 13.46 3.29
CA PHE A 158 -0.15 14.33 2.84
C PHE A 158 -1.02 14.83 4.01
N VAL A 159 -1.50 13.91 4.88
CA VAL A 159 -2.32 14.27 6.05
C VAL A 159 -1.54 15.18 7.02
N ALA A 160 -0.26 14.88 7.24
CA ALA A 160 0.60 15.71 8.08
C ALA A 160 0.75 17.12 7.50
N ASN A 161 1.06 17.25 6.20
CA ASN A 161 1.22 18.53 5.51
C ASN A 161 -0.06 19.36 5.52
N VAL A 162 -1.23 18.75 5.22
CA VAL A 162 -2.54 19.42 5.30
C VAL A 162 -2.80 19.95 6.71
N SER A 163 -2.49 19.16 7.73
CA SER A 163 -2.66 19.55 9.13
C SER A 163 -1.79 20.76 9.48
N HIS A 164 -0.56 20.82 8.99
CA HIS A 164 0.35 21.95 9.17
C HIS A 164 -0.15 23.21 8.43
N GLU A 165 -0.57 23.07 7.16
CA GLU A 165 -1.07 24.18 6.35
C GLU A 165 -2.40 24.77 6.89
N LEU A 166 -3.22 23.98 7.57
CA LEU A 166 -4.43 24.46 8.23
C LEU A 166 -4.15 25.07 9.61
N ARG A 167 -3.14 24.58 10.33
CA ARG A 167 -2.81 25.08 11.68
C ARG A 167 -2.29 26.52 11.64
N THR A 168 -1.44 26.84 10.67
CA THR A 168 -0.82 28.17 10.56
C THR A 168 -1.85 29.31 10.45
N PRO A 169 -2.80 29.30 9.49
CA PRO A 169 -3.84 30.32 9.43
C PRO A 169 -4.74 30.34 10.66
N LEU A 170 -5.04 29.16 11.25
CA LEU A 170 -5.86 29.08 12.46
C LEU A 170 -5.20 29.77 13.65
N VAL A 171 -3.88 29.59 13.85
CA VAL A 171 -3.13 30.28 14.90
C VAL A 171 -3.12 31.79 14.66
N SER A 172 -2.99 32.22 13.40
CA SER A 172 -3.05 33.65 13.04
C SER A 172 -4.42 34.26 13.32
N ILE A 173 -5.52 33.56 12.99
CA ILE A 173 -6.89 33.97 13.31
C ILE A 173 -7.07 34.08 14.82
N LYS A 174 -6.66 33.03 15.57
CA LYS A 174 -6.76 33.03 17.03
C LYS A 174 -6.00 34.20 17.67
N GLY A 175 -4.74 34.42 17.29
CA GLY A 175 -3.93 35.53 17.81
C GLY A 175 -4.49 36.91 17.46
N SER A 176 -5.04 37.08 16.24
CA SER A 176 -5.72 38.29 15.84
C SER A 176 -6.98 38.56 16.68
N LEU A 177 -7.77 37.50 16.94
CA LEU A 177 -8.96 37.59 17.78
C LEU A 177 -8.61 37.95 19.22
N GLU A 178 -7.61 37.28 19.82
CA GLU A 178 -7.11 37.59 21.16
C GLU A 178 -6.62 39.04 21.28
N THR A 179 -5.96 39.54 20.23
CA THR A 179 -5.51 40.93 20.20
C THR A 179 -6.69 41.91 20.15
N ILE A 180 -7.73 41.64 19.36
CA ILE A 180 -8.94 42.48 19.28
C ILE A 180 -9.67 42.48 20.58
N LEU A 181 -9.80 41.34 21.28
CA LEU A 181 -10.51 41.21 22.53
C LEU A 181 -9.74 41.75 23.75
N GLY A 182 -8.43 41.94 23.62
CA GLY A 182 -7.56 42.39 24.70
C GLY A 182 -6.86 43.74 24.36
N PRO A 183 -5.58 43.75 23.96
CA PRO A 183 -4.79 44.97 23.84
C PRO A 183 -5.33 46.00 22.84
N ALA A 184 -6.12 45.59 21.85
CA ALA A 184 -6.69 46.46 20.82
C ALA A 184 -8.21 46.69 21.03
N SER A 185 -8.78 46.41 22.21
CA SER A 185 -10.21 46.55 22.47
C SER A 185 -10.75 47.97 22.20
N ASP A 186 -9.95 49.00 22.44
CA ASP A 186 -10.33 50.39 22.25
C ASP A 186 -9.73 51.03 20.98
N ASP A 187 -8.89 50.28 20.24
CA ASP A 187 -8.24 50.79 19.01
C ASP A 187 -8.95 50.29 17.74
N LYS A 188 -9.89 51.12 17.25
CA LYS A 188 -10.68 50.82 16.05
C LYS A 188 -9.80 50.60 14.76
N VAL A 189 -8.64 51.26 14.71
CA VAL A 189 -7.73 51.10 13.52
C VAL A 189 -7.04 49.76 13.58
N ALA A 190 -6.53 49.37 14.75
CA ALA A 190 -5.94 48.09 14.97
C ALA A 190 -6.99 46.94 14.77
N GLN A 191 -8.18 47.07 15.31
CA GLN A 191 -9.28 46.11 15.12
C GLN A 191 -9.56 45.89 13.63
N LYS A 192 -9.71 46.94 12.85
CA LYS A 192 -9.94 46.85 11.39
C LYS A 192 -8.81 46.10 10.68
N LYS A 193 -7.56 46.36 11.09
CA LYS A 193 -6.38 45.66 10.54
C LYS A 193 -6.39 44.17 10.86
N PHE A 194 -6.64 43.80 12.12
CA PHE A 194 -6.68 42.40 12.54
C PHE A 194 -7.87 41.66 11.94
N MET A 195 -9.05 42.27 11.82
CA MET A 195 -10.20 41.69 11.11
C MET A 195 -9.86 41.41 9.64
N LYS A 196 -9.12 42.31 8.97
CA LYS A 196 -8.67 42.05 7.61
C LYS A 196 -7.72 40.86 7.54
N ILE A 197 -6.76 40.74 8.46
CA ILE A 197 -5.85 39.60 8.55
C ILE A 197 -6.65 38.29 8.71
N MET A 198 -7.62 38.29 9.63
CA MET A 198 -8.48 37.11 9.82
C MET A 198 -9.24 36.74 8.54
N SER A 199 -9.84 37.73 7.86
CA SER A 199 -10.54 37.50 6.60
C SER A 199 -9.62 36.91 5.52
N ASP A 200 -8.39 37.44 5.39
CA ASP A 200 -7.40 36.92 4.43
C ASP A 200 -6.99 35.47 4.76
N GLN A 201 -6.87 35.13 6.05
CA GLN A 201 -6.56 33.75 6.47
C GLN A 201 -7.73 32.78 6.24
N VAL A 202 -8.98 33.22 6.49
CA VAL A 202 -10.18 32.40 6.17
C VAL A 202 -10.23 32.12 4.68
N PHE A 203 -10.05 33.13 3.82
CA PHE A 203 -10.03 32.94 2.37
C PHE A 203 -8.93 31.97 1.90
N ARG A 204 -7.74 32.06 2.53
CA ARG A 204 -6.66 31.09 2.28
C ARG A 204 -7.06 29.66 2.66
N MET A 205 -7.72 29.47 3.80
CA MET A 205 -8.22 28.15 4.22
C MET A 205 -9.29 27.58 3.27
N GLU A 206 -10.24 28.45 2.82
CA GLU A 206 -11.26 28.06 1.84
C GLU A 206 -10.63 27.56 0.53
N ASN A 207 -9.63 28.28 0.01
CA ASN A 207 -8.91 27.85 -1.18
C ASN A 207 -8.21 26.50 -0.99
N LEU A 208 -7.51 26.33 0.14
CA LEU A 208 -6.85 25.06 0.45
C LEU A 208 -7.84 23.90 0.51
N ILE A 209 -8.99 24.08 1.16
CA ILE A 209 -10.04 23.06 1.23
C ILE A 209 -10.59 22.74 -0.16
N ASN A 210 -10.81 23.75 -1.00
CA ASN A 210 -11.27 23.54 -2.37
C ASN A 210 -10.25 22.76 -3.21
N ASP A 211 -8.95 23.07 -3.08
CA ASP A 211 -7.88 22.34 -3.76
C ASP A 211 -7.83 20.87 -3.31
N LEU A 212 -8.01 20.60 -2.02
CA LEU A 212 -8.09 19.23 -1.47
C LEU A 212 -9.32 18.47 -2.00
N LEU A 213 -10.47 19.13 -2.12
CA LEU A 213 -11.68 18.53 -2.66
C LEU A 213 -11.53 18.20 -4.16
N ILE A 214 -10.87 19.06 -4.93
CA ILE A 214 -10.55 18.82 -6.34
C ILE A 214 -9.62 17.62 -6.46
N LEU A 215 -8.54 17.56 -5.66
CA LEU A 215 -7.61 16.44 -5.66
C LEU A 215 -8.32 15.12 -5.32
N SER A 216 -9.15 15.12 -4.28
CA SER A 216 -9.93 13.93 -3.89
C SER A 216 -10.86 13.45 -5.02
N ARG A 217 -11.47 14.37 -5.77
CA ARG A 217 -12.30 13.99 -6.93
C ARG A 217 -11.47 13.39 -8.05
N ILE A 218 -10.29 13.96 -8.34
CA ILE A 218 -9.38 13.42 -9.36
C ILE A 218 -8.95 12.00 -9.00
N GLU A 219 -8.58 11.75 -7.74
CA GLU A 219 -8.22 10.40 -7.27
C GLU A 219 -9.37 9.39 -7.41
N LEU A 220 -10.61 9.80 -7.08
CA LEU A 220 -11.79 8.94 -7.20
C LEU A 220 -12.15 8.63 -8.67
N GLU A 221 -11.89 9.57 -9.58
CA GLU A 221 -12.25 9.46 -10.99
C GLU A 221 -11.09 9.00 -11.89
N GLU A 222 -9.90 8.77 -11.36
CA GLU A 222 -8.68 8.39 -12.10
C GLU A 222 -8.91 7.22 -13.06
N HIS A 223 -9.73 6.25 -12.64
CA HIS A 223 -10.02 5.05 -13.44
C HIS A 223 -11.21 5.22 -14.40
N ILE A 224 -11.90 6.36 -14.34
CA ILE A 224 -13.08 6.63 -15.17
C ILE A 224 -12.63 7.32 -16.45
N LYS A 225 -12.68 6.60 -17.57
CA LYS A 225 -12.41 7.22 -18.88
C LYS A 225 -13.48 8.26 -19.21
N PRO A 226 -13.08 9.50 -19.52
CA PRO A 226 -14.05 10.52 -19.94
C PRO A 226 -14.72 10.07 -21.25
N ASN A 227 -16.05 10.10 -21.28
CA ASN A 227 -16.85 9.70 -22.43
C ASN A 227 -17.68 10.84 -23.03
N LYS A 228 -17.58 12.06 -22.46
CA LYS A 228 -18.30 13.23 -22.95
C LYS A 228 -17.51 13.91 -24.08
N ILE A 229 -18.19 14.12 -25.20
CA ILE A 229 -17.66 14.97 -26.27
C ILE A 229 -17.84 16.42 -25.83
N VAL A 230 -16.77 17.21 -25.88
CA VAL A 230 -16.77 18.62 -25.50
C VAL A 230 -16.44 19.49 -26.71
N ASN A 231 -17.18 20.59 -26.86
CA ASN A 231 -16.89 21.62 -27.87
C ASN A 231 -15.82 22.58 -27.29
N LEU A 232 -14.66 22.60 -27.90
CA LEU A 232 -13.55 23.47 -27.46
C LEU A 232 -13.89 24.95 -27.55
N ASN A 233 -14.68 25.38 -28.54
CA ASN A 233 -15.09 26.79 -28.70
C ASN A 233 -15.92 27.27 -27.51
N ASP A 234 -16.82 26.42 -26.99
CA ASP A 234 -17.61 26.77 -25.80
C ASP A 234 -16.74 26.93 -24.56
N ILE A 235 -15.74 26.05 -24.41
CA ILE A 235 -14.76 26.14 -23.31
C ILE A 235 -13.97 27.44 -23.40
N PHE A 236 -13.41 27.76 -24.56
CA PHE A 236 -12.63 28.96 -24.76
C PHE A 236 -13.45 30.24 -24.58
N THR A 237 -14.71 30.25 -25.03
CA THR A 237 -15.63 31.36 -24.83
C THR A 237 -15.91 31.60 -23.35
N ASN A 238 -16.14 30.53 -22.59
CA ASN A 238 -16.35 30.60 -21.13
C ASN A 238 -15.10 31.08 -20.40
N ILE A 239 -13.93 30.58 -20.78
CA ILE A 239 -12.65 31.04 -20.19
C ILE A 239 -12.48 32.54 -20.46
N LYS A 240 -12.66 32.99 -21.70
CA LYS A 240 -12.53 34.39 -22.07
C LYS A 240 -13.46 35.30 -21.26
N SER A 241 -14.74 34.90 -21.09
CA SER A 241 -15.73 35.65 -20.31
C SER A 241 -15.33 35.75 -18.84
N ASN A 242 -14.83 34.67 -18.24
CA ASN A 242 -14.39 34.63 -16.83
C ASN A 242 -13.17 35.53 -16.57
N PHE A 243 -12.31 35.72 -17.57
CA PHE A 243 -11.12 36.53 -17.46
C PHE A 243 -11.30 37.95 -18.00
N GLU A 244 -12.47 38.31 -18.54
CA GLU A 244 -12.70 39.58 -19.22
C GLU A 244 -12.34 40.81 -18.36
N LEU A 245 -12.72 40.84 -17.08
CA LEU A 245 -12.39 41.93 -16.15
C LEU A 245 -10.89 42.06 -15.93
N ILE A 246 -10.18 40.93 -15.81
CA ILE A 246 -8.74 40.91 -15.60
C ILE A 246 -8.02 41.35 -16.85
N LEU A 247 -8.46 40.88 -18.02
CA LEU A 247 -7.91 41.24 -19.32
C LEU A 247 -8.06 42.78 -19.59
N LYS A 248 -9.26 43.31 -19.32
CA LYS A 248 -9.51 44.78 -19.43
C LYS A 248 -8.62 45.59 -18.49
N LYS A 249 -8.50 45.14 -17.21
CA LYS A 249 -7.68 45.82 -16.21
C LYS A 249 -6.19 45.84 -16.59
N LYS A 250 -5.70 44.73 -17.17
CA LYS A 250 -4.30 44.57 -17.59
C LYS A 250 -4.04 45.02 -19.03
N LYS A 251 -5.08 45.50 -19.77
CA LYS A 251 -5.00 45.91 -21.19
C LYS A 251 -4.42 44.81 -22.09
N ILE A 252 -4.82 43.54 -21.86
CA ILE A 252 -4.40 42.38 -22.64
C ILE A 252 -5.50 42.05 -23.65
N ASN A 253 -5.14 41.91 -24.92
CA ASN A 253 -6.04 41.38 -25.96
C ASN A 253 -5.84 39.86 -26.08
N LEU A 254 -6.89 39.07 -25.82
CA LEU A 254 -6.89 37.64 -25.98
C LEU A 254 -7.54 37.30 -27.33
N HIS A 255 -6.79 36.70 -28.22
CA HIS A 255 -7.27 36.13 -29.48
C HIS A 255 -7.39 34.61 -29.29
N ILE A 256 -8.55 34.05 -29.67
CA ILE A 256 -8.83 32.62 -29.62
C ILE A 256 -9.16 32.17 -31.03
#